data_43f54090145c3dd6cfae70586d008adc
#
_entry.id   43f54090145c3dd6cfae70586d008adc
#
_cell.length_a   1.000
_cell.length_b   1.000
_cell.length_c   1.000
_cell.angle_alpha   90.00
_cell.angle_beta   90.00
_cell.angle_gamma   90.00
#
_symmetry.space_group_name_H-M   'P 1'
#
loop_
_entity.id
_entity.type
_entity.pdbx_description
1 polymer ?
#
loop_
_entity_poly.entity_id
_entity_poly.type
_entity_poly.pdbx_seq_one_letter_code
_entity_poly.pdbx_strand_id
1 'polypeptide(L)' 'MRKSIDTYVKSIASDNKQFILEGGYESVADYIISNADNCLGYNEYFDDSELDESGEPTQEQIDELKEYLNDNYNYLP' A
#
# COMPACT_ATOMS: atom_id res chain seq x y z
N MET A 1 1.51 9.12 -7.59
CA MET A 1 1.75 7.68 -7.28
C MET A 1 2.39 6.99 -8.48
N ARG A 2 3.16 5.94 -8.24
CA ARG A 2 3.81 5.19 -9.32
C ARG A 2 2.78 4.52 -10.22
N LYS A 3 3.09 4.45 -11.51
CA LYS A 3 2.22 3.75 -12.47
C LYS A 3 2.16 2.24 -12.21
N SER A 4 3.19 1.71 -11.55
CA SER A 4 3.31 0.29 -11.22
C SER A 4 2.58 -0.11 -9.93
N ILE A 5 1.83 0.81 -9.31
CA ILE A 5 1.19 0.56 -8.02
C ILE A 5 0.26 -0.66 -8.07
N ASP A 6 -0.51 -0.83 -9.13
CA ASP A 6 -1.42 -1.96 -9.26
C ASP A 6 -0.66 -3.30 -9.28
N THR A 7 0.43 -3.36 -10.04
CA THR A 7 1.28 -4.56 -10.11
C THR A 7 1.89 -4.86 -8.74
N TYR A 8 2.36 -3.82 -8.05
CA TYR A 8 2.98 -3.97 -6.73
C TYR A 8 1.96 -4.47 -5.70
N VAL A 9 0.77 -3.88 -5.67
CA VAL A 9 -0.29 -4.29 -4.74
C VAL A 9 -0.73 -5.73 -4.99
N LYS A 10 -0.89 -6.11 -6.25
CA LYS A 10 -1.27 -7.48 -6.61
C LYS A 10 -0.18 -8.49 -6.21
N SER A 11 1.07 -8.11 -6.33
CA SER A 11 2.20 -8.94 -5.88
C SER A 11 2.17 -9.14 -4.37
N ILE A 12 1.94 -8.07 -3.61
CA ILE A 12 1.81 -8.15 -2.15
C ILE A 12 0.64 -9.07 -1.77
N ALA A 13 -0.50 -8.89 -2.42
CA ALA A 13 -1.68 -9.70 -2.15
C ALA A 13 -1.43 -11.18 -2.41
N SER A 14 -0.74 -11.51 -3.49
CA SER A 14 -0.41 -12.89 -3.85
C SER A 14 0.60 -13.49 -2.87
N ASP A 15 1.67 -12.75 -2.56
CA ASP A 15 2.76 -13.24 -1.70
C ASP A 15 2.32 -13.39 -0.24
N ASN A 16 1.32 -12.62 0.19
CA ASN A 16 0.86 -12.59 1.57
C ASN A 16 -0.59 -13.06 1.73
N LYS A 17 -1.10 -13.78 0.74
CA LYS A 17 -2.50 -14.23 0.71
C LYS A 17 -2.91 -14.92 2.01
N GLN A 18 -2.10 -15.86 2.49
CA GLN A 18 -2.40 -16.62 3.68
C GLN A 18 -2.43 -15.72 4.93
N PHE A 19 -1.47 -14.80 5.04
CA PHE A 19 -1.44 -13.86 6.16
C PHE A 19 -2.66 -12.94 6.17
N ILE A 20 -3.08 -12.49 5.00
CA ILE A 20 -4.26 -11.62 4.89
C ILE A 20 -5.52 -12.37 5.32
N LEU A 21 -5.69 -13.59 4.85
CA LEU A 21 -6.89 -14.40 5.15
C LEU A 21 -6.91 -14.87 6.61
N GLU A 22 -5.79 -15.30 7.15
CA GLU A 22 -5.70 -15.82 8.51
C GLU A 22 -5.56 -14.71 9.57
N GLY A 23 -5.04 -13.53 9.19
CA GLY A 23 -4.78 -12.43 10.10
C GLY A 23 -6.01 -11.61 10.47
N GLY A 24 -7.17 -11.90 9.89
CA GLY A 24 -8.39 -11.16 10.18
C GLY A 24 -8.50 -9.82 9.51
N TYR A 25 -7.70 -9.55 8.49
CA TYR A 25 -7.79 -8.31 7.73
C TYR A 25 -9.05 -8.30 6.87
N GLU A 26 -9.67 -7.15 6.74
CA GLU A 26 -10.91 -6.99 5.99
C GLU A 26 -10.71 -6.95 4.48
N SER A 27 -9.50 -6.55 4.04
CA SER A 27 -9.20 -6.37 2.62
C SER A 27 -7.69 -6.32 2.39
N VAL A 28 -7.29 -6.38 1.12
CA VAL A 28 -5.90 -6.14 0.72
C VAL A 28 -5.46 -4.74 1.16
N ALA A 29 -6.32 -3.73 0.96
CA ALA A 29 -6.04 -2.37 1.38
C ALA A 29 -5.79 -2.29 2.90
N ASP A 30 -6.63 -2.95 3.70
CA ASP A 30 -6.49 -2.98 5.15
C ASP A 30 -5.14 -3.57 5.57
N TYR A 31 -4.74 -4.67 4.94
CA TYR A 31 -3.44 -5.30 5.23
C TYR A 31 -2.29 -4.35 4.91
N ILE A 32 -2.29 -3.72 3.74
CA ILE A 32 -1.21 -2.82 3.32
C ILE A 32 -1.13 -1.61 4.24
N ILE A 33 -2.25 -0.97 4.54
CA ILE A 33 -2.29 0.22 5.39
C ILE A 33 -1.83 -0.12 6.80
N SER A 34 -2.26 -1.25 7.35
CA SER A 34 -1.90 -1.66 8.70
C SER A 34 -0.42 -2.00 8.85
N ASN A 35 0.26 -2.36 7.76
CA ASN A 35 1.67 -2.78 7.79
C ASN A 35 2.62 -1.79 7.11
N ALA A 36 2.11 -0.67 6.60
CA ALA A 36 2.90 0.26 5.79
C ALA A 36 4.09 0.83 6.54
N ASP A 37 3.93 1.13 7.82
CA ASP A 37 4.99 1.72 8.64
C ASP A 37 6.06 0.70 9.06
N ASN A 38 5.76 -0.59 8.96
CA ASN A 38 6.66 -1.65 9.43
C ASN A 38 7.45 -2.30 8.29
N CYS A 39 6.77 -2.90 7.33
CA CYS A 39 7.38 -3.77 6.34
C CYS A 39 7.22 -3.30 4.90
N LEU A 40 6.13 -2.63 4.61
CA LEU A 40 5.77 -2.33 3.24
C LEU A 40 6.20 -0.94 2.78
N GLY A 41 6.33 0.01 3.71
CA GLY A 41 6.77 1.37 3.43
C GLY A 41 5.88 2.11 2.43
N TYR A 42 5.78 3.41 2.58
CA TYR A 42 5.03 4.23 1.63
C TYR A 42 5.82 4.61 0.39
N ASN A 43 7.16 4.62 0.49
CA ASN A 43 8.03 5.04 -0.61
C ASN A 43 7.96 4.13 -1.83
N GLU A 44 7.46 2.90 -1.69
CA GLU A 44 7.27 1.98 -2.81
C GLU A 44 6.13 2.40 -3.74
N TYR A 45 5.26 3.32 -3.29
CA TYR A 45 4.09 3.76 -4.04
C TYR A 45 4.27 5.08 -4.76
N PHE A 46 5.40 5.76 -4.56
CA PHE A 46 5.66 7.08 -5.12
C PHE A 46 6.93 7.11 -5.94
N ASP A 47 6.95 7.91 -7.00
CA ASP A 47 8.16 8.17 -7.77
C ASP A 47 9.10 9.04 -6.93
N ASP A 48 10.40 8.93 -7.17
CA ASP A 48 11.40 9.70 -6.46
C ASP A 48 11.15 11.21 -6.52
N SER A 49 10.58 11.69 -7.63
CA SER A 49 10.23 13.10 -7.80
C SER A 49 9.09 13.56 -6.90
N GLU A 50 8.30 12.65 -6.36
CA GLU A 50 7.19 12.96 -5.47
C GLU A 50 7.60 12.98 -4.00
N LEU A 51 8.77 12.44 -3.69
CA LEU A 51 9.27 12.34 -2.33
C LEU A 51 10.10 13.57 -1.93
N ASP A 52 10.21 13.84 -0.64
CA ASP A 52 11.04 14.93 -0.14
C ASP A 52 12.54 14.58 -0.20
N GLU A 53 13.39 15.47 0.31
CA GLU A 53 14.84 15.25 0.31
C GLU A 53 15.28 14.03 1.11
N SER A 54 14.46 13.63 2.10
CA SER A 54 14.72 12.44 2.91
C SER A 54 14.22 11.15 2.24
N GLY A 55 13.55 11.26 1.09
CA GLY A 55 12.95 10.12 0.41
C GLY A 55 11.64 9.68 1.03
N GLU A 56 10.94 10.57 1.75
CA GLU A 56 9.68 10.26 2.40
C GLU A 56 8.51 11.02 1.78
N PRO A 57 7.32 10.41 1.73
CA PRO A 57 6.13 11.09 1.27
C PRO A 57 5.60 12.08 2.31
N THR A 58 4.86 13.08 1.85
CA THR A 58 4.16 14.01 2.76
C THR A 58 2.93 13.33 3.34
N GLN A 59 2.38 13.89 4.42
CA GLN A 59 1.15 13.37 5.02
C GLN A 59 -0.02 13.41 4.02
N GLU A 60 -0.08 14.43 3.18
CA GLU A 60 -1.10 14.53 2.14
C GLU A 60 -1.00 13.39 1.13
N GLN A 61 0.23 13.04 0.72
CA GLN A 61 0.47 11.92 -0.17
C GLN A 61 0.08 10.59 0.48
N ILE A 62 0.37 10.41 1.75
CA ILE A 62 -0.01 9.22 2.51
C ILE A 62 -1.53 9.09 2.57
N ASP A 63 -2.23 10.18 2.86
CA ASP A 63 -3.68 10.20 2.93
C ASP A 63 -4.32 9.86 1.57
N GLU A 64 -3.78 10.42 0.49
CA GLU A 64 -4.22 10.10 -0.87
C GLU A 64 -4.00 8.62 -1.21
N LEU A 65 -2.86 8.08 -0.81
CA LEU A 65 -2.57 6.66 -1.03
C LEU A 65 -3.56 5.77 -0.28
N LYS A 66 -3.84 6.07 0.97
CA LYS A 66 -4.79 5.29 1.76
C LYS A 66 -6.18 5.30 1.13
N GLU A 67 -6.63 6.46 0.66
CA GLU A 67 -7.90 6.60 -0.04
C GLU A 67 -7.91 5.78 -1.32
N TYR A 68 -6.84 5.87 -2.12
CA TYR A 68 -6.70 5.11 -3.35
C TYR A 68 -6.76 3.60 -3.09
N LEU A 69 -6.04 3.12 -2.08
CA LEU A 69 -6.02 1.71 -1.73
C LEU A 69 -7.40 1.21 -1.29
N ASN A 70 -8.09 1.99 -0.47
CA ASN A 70 -9.42 1.63 -0.02
C ASN A 70 -10.44 1.63 -1.15
N ASP A 71 -10.30 2.52 -2.12
CA ASP A 71 -11.21 2.61 -3.25
C ASP A 71 -11.01 1.48 -4.26
N ASN A 72 -9.78 1.00 -4.44
CA ASN A 72 -9.43 0.08 -5.51
C ASN A 72 -9.13 -1.35 -5.04
N TYR A 73 -8.77 -1.53 -3.79
CA TYR A 73 -8.35 -2.83 -3.25
C TYR A 73 -9.13 -3.23 -2.00
N ASN A 74 -10.37 -2.81 -1.92
CA ASN A 74 -11.27 -3.17 -0.82
C ASN A 74 -11.89 -4.54 -1.06
N TYR A 75 -11.03 -5.55 -1.19
CA TYR A 75 -11.43 -6.95 -1.39
C TYR A 75 -10.36 -7.87 -0.80
N LEU A 76 -10.73 -9.12 -0.58
CA LEU A 76 -9.79 -10.16 -0.12
C LEU A 76 -9.16 -10.86 -1.33
N PRO A 77 -7.89 -11.32 -1.19
CA PRO A 77 -7.23 -12.02 -2.29
C PRO A 77 -7.81 -13.39 -2.58
#